data_021bcbb5467f5e382c13847c7a375665
#
_entry.id   021bcbb5467f5e382c13847c7a375665
#
_cell.length_a   1.000
_cell.length_b   1.000
_cell.length_c   1.000
_cell.angle_alpha   90.00
_cell.angle_beta   90.00
_cell.angle_gamma   90.00
#
_symmetry.space_group_name_H-M   'P 1'
#
loop_
_entity.id
_entity.type
_entity.pdbx_description
1 polymer ?
#
loop_
_entity_poly.entity_id
_entity_poly.type
_entity_poly.pdbx_seq_one_letter_code
_entity_poly.pdbx_strand_id
1 'polypeptide(L)'
;GLAVGHHGLMGKQNLYDHSVRVPLMVAGPGVPKGQKIDTPVYLQDIMATALELAGLEKPDHVEFHSLMPLVRGENVRPYDAIYGGYLDAQRSVTMDGYKLILYPSIAKVLLYRLTDDPEEMNDLAGKPESLPIIKRLFARLLKLQVETGDELDLKSVYASLL
;
A
#
# COMPACT_ATOMS: atom_id res chain seq x y z
N GLY A 1 4.03 10.69 -5.77
CA GLY A 1 3.41 11.89 -6.31
C GLY A 1 3.37 13.06 -5.34
N LEU A 2 2.56 14.04 -5.62
CA LEU A 2 2.41 15.27 -4.85
C LEU A 2 0.94 15.64 -4.72
N ALA A 3 0.54 16.07 -3.51
CA ALA A 3 -0.75 16.68 -3.25
C ALA A 3 -0.69 18.19 -3.61
N VAL A 4 -0.95 18.55 -4.82
CA VAL A 4 -0.96 19.96 -5.24
C VAL A 4 -2.36 20.54 -5.01
N GLY A 5 -2.70 20.78 -3.74
CA GLY A 5 -4.03 21.24 -3.30
C GLY A 5 -5.05 20.13 -3.06
N HIS A 6 -4.78 18.88 -3.45
CA HIS A 6 -5.68 17.75 -3.22
C HIS A 6 -5.82 17.47 -1.71
N HIS A 7 -7.03 17.23 -1.22
CA HIS A 7 -7.38 17.16 0.21
C HIS A 7 -6.95 18.39 1.03
N GLY A 8 -6.75 19.56 0.40
CA GLY A 8 -6.21 20.76 1.05
C GLY A 8 -4.73 20.64 1.43
N LEU A 9 -4.02 19.63 0.89
CA LEU A 9 -2.64 19.33 1.22
C LEU A 9 -1.67 19.85 0.16
N MET A 10 -0.45 20.19 0.61
CA MET A 10 0.69 20.50 -0.24
C MET A 10 1.83 19.54 0.09
N GLY A 11 2.53 19.03 -0.94
CA GLY A 11 3.64 18.11 -0.75
C GLY A 11 3.22 16.63 -0.78
N LYS A 12 4.03 15.76 -0.17
CA LYS A 12 3.91 14.30 -0.28
C LYS A 12 3.89 13.56 1.06
N GLN A 13 3.87 14.29 2.17
CA GLN A 13 3.92 13.72 3.52
C GLN A 13 2.54 13.21 3.96
N ASN A 14 1.98 12.28 3.19
CA ASN A 14 0.70 11.65 3.48
C ASN A 14 0.60 10.29 2.77
N LEU A 15 -0.38 9.48 3.15
CA LEU A 15 -0.58 8.12 2.63
C LEU A 15 -1.75 7.99 1.64
N TYR A 16 -2.25 9.11 1.11
CA TYR A 16 -3.20 9.08 0.00
C TYR A 16 -2.54 8.65 -1.32
N ASP A 17 -3.32 8.11 -2.24
CA ASP A 17 -2.82 7.58 -3.53
C ASP A 17 -2.08 8.63 -4.37
N HIS A 18 -2.50 9.89 -4.34
CA HIS A 18 -1.77 10.97 -5.04
C HIS A 18 -0.31 11.12 -4.58
N SER A 19 0.02 10.68 -3.37
CA SER A 19 1.38 10.68 -2.83
C SER A 19 2.08 9.33 -2.97
N VAL A 20 1.41 8.22 -2.67
CA VAL A 20 2.06 6.91 -2.57
C VAL A 20 1.94 6.06 -3.83
N ARG A 21 0.87 6.22 -4.63
CA ARG A 21 0.69 5.48 -5.88
C ARG A 21 1.43 6.17 -7.04
N VAL A 22 2.72 5.92 -7.12
CA VAL A 22 3.57 6.49 -8.17
C VAL A 22 3.47 5.69 -9.47
N PRO A 23 3.61 6.33 -10.65
CA PRO A 23 3.69 5.62 -11.93
C PRO A 23 4.91 4.70 -11.97
N LEU A 24 4.72 3.47 -12.45
CA LEU A 24 5.80 2.53 -12.74
C LEU A 24 5.65 2.04 -14.18
N MET A 25 6.66 2.27 -15.00
CA MET A 25 6.71 1.85 -16.40
C MET A 25 7.97 1.04 -16.63
N VAL A 26 7.83 -0.09 -17.32
CA VAL A 26 8.95 -0.99 -17.65
C VAL A 26 8.99 -1.18 -19.16
N ALA A 27 10.17 -1.03 -19.76
CA ALA A 27 10.42 -1.28 -21.16
C ALA A 27 11.81 -1.91 -21.36
N GLY A 28 11.93 -2.84 -22.29
CA GLY A 28 13.19 -3.50 -22.59
C GLY A 28 13.02 -4.83 -23.31
N PRO A 29 14.11 -5.54 -23.59
CA PRO A 29 14.07 -6.87 -24.17
C PRO A 29 13.24 -7.83 -23.29
N GLY A 30 12.34 -8.59 -23.92
CA GLY A 30 11.48 -9.56 -23.21
C GLY A 30 10.28 -8.94 -22.48
N VAL A 31 10.10 -7.62 -22.49
CA VAL A 31 8.92 -6.96 -21.92
C VAL A 31 7.83 -6.82 -22.99
N PRO A 32 6.63 -7.37 -22.78
CA PRO A 32 5.50 -7.23 -23.71
C PRO A 32 5.10 -5.76 -23.89
N LYS A 33 4.78 -5.38 -25.14
CA LYS A 33 4.35 -4.01 -25.45
C LYS A 33 2.88 -3.79 -25.10
N GLY A 34 2.57 -2.59 -24.57
CA GLY A 34 1.19 -2.14 -24.36
C GLY A 34 0.44 -2.90 -23.24
N GLN A 35 1.13 -3.66 -22.43
CA GLN A 35 0.54 -4.35 -21.30
C GLN A 35 0.29 -3.40 -20.14
N LYS A 36 -0.86 -3.54 -19.48
CA LYS A 36 -1.19 -2.89 -18.23
C LYS A 36 -1.37 -3.96 -17.16
N ILE A 37 -0.73 -3.76 -16.01
CA ILE A 37 -0.77 -4.68 -14.86
C ILE A 37 -1.33 -3.89 -13.68
N ASP A 38 -2.48 -4.33 -13.15
CA ASP A 38 -3.16 -3.67 -12.03
C ASP A 38 -2.83 -4.32 -10.67
N THR A 39 -2.00 -5.39 -10.66
CA THR A 39 -1.55 -6.03 -9.42
C THR A 39 -0.73 -5.06 -8.58
N PRO A 40 -1.11 -4.81 -7.32
CA PRO A 40 -0.34 -3.93 -6.43
C PRO A 40 1.07 -4.46 -6.18
N VAL A 41 2.04 -3.55 -6.23
CA VAL A 41 3.47 -3.82 -6.02
C VAL A 41 4.10 -2.67 -5.24
N TYR A 42 5.28 -2.89 -4.70
CA TYR A 42 6.09 -1.83 -4.11
C TYR A 42 7.13 -1.31 -5.11
N LEU A 43 7.50 -0.04 -4.99
CA LEU A 43 8.59 0.53 -5.80
C LEU A 43 9.92 -0.19 -5.53
N GLN A 44 10.13 -0.68 -4.33
CA GLN A 44 11.30 -1.43 -3.91
C GLN A 44 11.45 -2.80 -4.62
N ASP A 45 10.37 -3.32 -5.22
CA ASP A 45 10.40 -4.54 -6.03
C ASP A 45 11.34 -4.41 -7.25
N ILE A 46 11.65 -3.17 -7.67
CA ILE A 46 12.64 -2.90 -8.71
C ILE A 46 14.03 -3.45 -8.32
N MET A 47 14.39 -3.45 -7.04
CA MET A 47 15.67 -4.01 -6.57
C MET A 47 15.75 -5.51 -6.87
N ALA A 48 14.74 -6.29 -6.44
CA ALA A 48 14.70 -7.72 -6.71
C ALA A 48 14.60 -8.04 -8.21
N THR A 49 13.88 -7.18 -8.97
CA THR A 49 13.77 -7.28 -10.42
C THR A 49 15.12 -7.06 -11.10
N ALA A 50 15.88 -6.06 -10.67
CA ALA A 50 17.20 -5.77 -11.23
C ALA A 50 18.20 -6.91 -10.96
N LEU A 51 18.16 -7.52 -9.77
CA LEU A 51 18.99 -8.69 -9.45
C LEU A 51 18.65 -9.88 -10.36
N GLU A 52 17.36 -10.20 -10.55
CA GLU A 52 16.92 -11.27 -11.45
C GLU A 52 17.39 -11.01 -12.90
N LEU A 53 17.22 -9.79 -13.40
CA LEU A 53 17.63 -9.43 -14.76
C LEU A 53 19.16 -9.49 -14.95
N ALA A 54 19.92 -9.24 -13.89
CA ALA A 54 21.38 -9.37 -13.90
C ALA A 54 21.86 -10.82 -13.73
N GLY A 55 20.95 -11.78 -13.54
CA GLY A 55 21.30 -13.18 -13.26
C GLY A 55 21.95 -13.37 -11.89
N LEU A 56 21.70 -12.47 -10.95
CA LEU A 56 22.24 -12.51 -9.59
C LEU A 56 21.19 -13.10 -8.63
N GLU A 57 21.66 -13.87 -7.66
CA GLU A 57 20.82 -14.37 -6.58
C GLU A 57 20.40 -13.23 -5.67
N LYS A 58 19.11 -13.23 -5.28
CA LYS A 58 18.56 -12.26 -4.36
C LYS A 58 19.06 -12.56 -2.94
N PRO A 59 19.75 -11.62 -2.25
CA PRO A 59 20.17 -11.81 -0.86
C PRO A 59 18.97 -11.97 0.08
N ASP A 60 19.12 -12.77 1.14
CA ASP A 60 18.04 -13.07 2.11
C ASP A 60 17.45 -11.83 2.78
N HIS A 61 18.25 -10.79 2.99
CA HIS A 61 17.77 -9.53 3.59
C HIS A 61 16.96 -8.65 2.63
N VAL A 62 16.84 -9.02 1.35
CA VAL A 62 15.95 -8.35 0.38
C VAL A 62 14.60 -9.05 0.41
N GLU A 63 13.64 -8.47 1.10
CA GLU A 63 12.30 -9.04 1.31
C GLU A 63 11.36 -8.84 0.11
N PHE A 64 11.68 -7.90 -0.77
CA PHE A 64 10.87 -7.55 -1.94
C PHE A 64 10.91 -8.59 -3.05
N HIS A 65 9.92 -8.56 -3.95
CA HIS A 65 9.71 -9.55 -4.99
C HIS A 65 10.08 -9.02 -6.37
N SER A 66 10.60 -9.90 -7.25
CA SER A 66 10.79 -9.53 -8.65
C SER A 66 9.45 -9.29 -9.35
N LEU A 67 9.39 -8.26 -10.20
CA LEU A 67 8.25 -7.97 -11.06
C LEU A 67 8.22 -8.85 -12.32
N MET A 68 9.29 -9.60 -12.61
CA MET A 68 9.40 -10.38 -13.85
C MET A 68 8.30 -11.44 -14.00
N PRO A 69 7.83 -12.15 -12.96
CA PRO A 69 6.68 -13.04 -13.11
C PRO A 69 5.43 -12.30 -13.62
N LEU A 70 5.12 -11.11 -13.07
CA LEU A 70 4.01 -10.28 -13.54
C LEU A 70 4.22 -9.79 -14.97
N VAL A 71 5.44 -9.37 -15.32
CA VAL A 71 5.79 -8.94 -16.68
C VAL A 71 5.62 -10.06 -17.69
N ARG A 72 5.93 -11.30 -17.30
CA ARG A 72 5.72 -12.50 -18.14
C ARG A 72 4.25 -12.96 -18.23
N GLY A 73 3.34 -12.28 -17.52
CA GLY A 73 1.91 -12.61 -17.52
C GLY A 73 1.56 -13.79 -16.61
N GLU A 74 2.42 -14.15 -15.67
CA GLU A 74 2.12 -15.18 -14.68
C GLU A 74 1.03 -14.69 -13.70
N ASN A 75 0.10 -15.58 -13.35
CA ASN A 75 -0.97 -15.25 -12.40
C ASN A 75 -0.44 -15.34 -10.95
N VAL A 76 0.36 -14.37 -10.57
CA VAL A 76 0.93 -14.26 -9.23
C VAL A 76 0.43 -13.01 -8.53
N ARG A 77 0.32 -13.08 -7.21
CA ARG A 77 -0.04 -11.95 -6.34
C ARG A 77 1.01 -11.87 -5.23
N PRO A 78 2.08 -11.07 -5.43
CA PRO A 78 3.19 -11.00 -4.46
C PRO A 78 2.75 -10.54 -3.08
N TYR A 79 1.74 -9.65 -3.03
CA TYR A 79 1.21 -9.08 -1.80
C TYR A 79 -0.32 -9.21 -1.75
N ASP A 80 -0.85 -9.67 -0.64
CA ASP A 80 -2.29 -9.69 -0.35
C ASP A 80 -2.79 -8.31 0.12
N ALA A 81 -1.89 -7.51 0.67
CA ALA A 81 -2.16 -6.15 1.13
C ALA A 81 -0.90 -5.27 0.99
N ILE A 82 -1.10 -3.98 0.79
CA ILE A 82 -0.02 -2.98 0.72
C ILE A 82 -0.01 -2.19 2.03
N TYR A 83 1.13 -2.20 2.72
CA TYR A 83 1.39 -1.43 3.93
C TYR A 83 2.00 -0.07 3.60
N GLY A 84 1.63 0.95 4.34
CA GLY A 84 2.23 2.28 4.28
C GLY A 84 2.46 2.87 5.67
N GLY A 85 3.61 3.51 5.86
CA GLY A 85 3.96 4.22 7.08
C GLY A 85 4.60 5.57 6.78
N TYR A 86 4.27 6.58 7.57
CA TYR A 86 4.93 7.88 7.55
C TYR A 86 5.22 8.34 8.97
N LEU A 87 6.49 8.30 9.38
CA LEU A 87 6.95 8.58 10.75
C LEU A 87 6.03 7.90 11.78
N ASP A 88 5.74 8.54 12.90
CA ASP A 88 4.74 8.10 13.88
C ASP A 88 3.35 8.71 13.59
N ALA A 89 3.23 9.46 12.49
CA ALA A 89 2.05 10.25 12.17
C ALA A 89 0.94 9.45 11.48
N GLN A 90 1.30 8.48 10.62
CA GLN A 90 0.31 7.78 9.80
C GLN A 90 0.69 6.33 9.56
N ARG A 91 -0.33 5.45 9.52
CA ARG A 91 -0.24 4.08 9.01
C ARG A 91 -1.39 3.82 8.05
N SER A 92 -1.13 3.00 7.03
CA SER A 92 -2.19 2.59 6.11
C SER A 92 -2.06 1.15 5.70
N VAL A 93 -3.19 0.58 5.29
CA VAL A 93 -3.25 -0.70 4.58
C VAL A 93 -4.24 -0.60 3.43
N THR A 94 -3.82 -1.09 2.27
CA THR A 94 -4.68 -1.23 1.09
C THR A 94 -4.88 -2.71 0.80
N MET A 95 -6.14 -3.16 0.81
CA MET A 95 -6.52 -4.55 0.58
C MET A 95 -7.95 -4.64 0.04
N ASP A 96 -8.19 -5.53 -0.90
CA ASP A 96 -9.52 -5.82 -1.47
C ASP A 96 -10.27 -4.57 -1.98
N GLY A 97 -9.54 -3.63 -2.59
CA GLY A 97 -10.11 -2.38 -3.13
C GLY A 97 -10.42 -1.31 -2.07
N TYR A 98 -10.10 -1.56 -0.80
CA TYR A 98 -10.24 -0.57 0.27
C TYR A 98 -8.87 -0.09 0.76
N LYS A 99 -8.82 1.15 1.22
CA LYS A 99 -7.69 1.71 1.94
C LYS A 99 -8.13 2.24 3.30
N LEU A 100 -7.47 1.76 4.34
CA LEU A 100 -7.57 2.28 5.71
C LEU A 100 -6.36 3.17 5.97
N ILE A 101 -6.58 4.40 6.44
CA ILE A 101 -5.52 5.31 6.90
C ILE A 101 -5.78 5.66 8.36
N LEU A 102 -4.76 5.52 9.19
CA LEU A 102 -4.79 5.82 10.61
C LEU A 102 -3.89 7.00 10.94
N TYR A 103 -4.37 7.90 11.80
CA TYR A 103 -3.61 9.01 12.38
C TYR A 103 -3.55 8.82 13.91
N PRO A 104 -2.54 8.11 14.43
CA PRO A 104 -2.52 7.68 15.84
C PRO A 104 -2.54 8.83 16.84
N SER A 105 -1.86 9.94 16.55
CA SER A 105 -1.77 11.11 17.46
C SER A 105 -3.12 11.77 17.77
N ILE A 106 -4.12 11.56 16.92
CA ILE A 106 -5.49 12.10 17.07
C ILE A 106 -6.56 11.01 17.04
N ALA A 107 -6.16 9.74 17.11
CA ALA A 107 -7.04 8.57 17.02
C ALA A 107 -8.01 8.60 15.83
N LYS A 108 -7.61 9.23 14.70
CA LYS A 108 -8.46 9.36 13.51
C LYS A 108 -8.33 8.11 12.63
N VAL A 109 -9.48 7.66 12.14
CA VAL A 109 -9.60 6.58 11.15
C VAL A 109 -10.24 7.14 9.89
N LEU A 110 -9.68 6.82 8.73
CA LEU A 110 -10.26 7.10 7.41
C LEU A 110 -10.36 5.79 6.64
N LEU A 111 -11.46 5.61 5.91
CA LEU A 111 -11.67 4.45 5.06
C LEU A 111 -12.16 4.89 3.68
N TYR A 112 -11.49 4.43 2.64
CA TYR A 112 -11.86 4.70 1.25
C TYR A 112 -12.07 3.42 0.47
N ARG A 113 -13.02 3.43 -0.49
CA ARG A 113 -13.21 2.34 -1.45
C ARG A 113 -12.66 2.77 -2.80
N LEU A 114 -11.42 2.37 -3.10
CA LEU A 114 -10.64 2.84 -4.25
C LEU A 114 -11.22 2.46 -5.61
N THR A 115 -12.10 1.44 -5.67
CA THR A 115 -12.72 0.98 -6.92
C THR A 115 -13.64 2.01 -7.55
N ASP A 116 -14.33 2.79 -6.75
CA ASP A 116 -15.31 3.80 -7.17
C ASP A 116 -14.98 5.21 -6.65
N ASP A 117 -13.98 5.31 -5.78
CA ASP A 117 -13.45 6.58 -5.25
C ASP A 117 -11.90 6.59 -5.31
N PRO A 118 -11.30 6.56 -6.52
CA PRO A 118 -9.85 6.53 -6.67
C PRO A 118 -9.15 7.80 -6.19
N GLU A 119 -9.89 8.89 -6.02
CA GLU A 119 -9.39 10.17 -5.51
C GLU A 119 -9.54 10.29 -3.98
N GLU A 120 -10.08 9.25 -3.31
CA GLU A 120 -10.21 9.17 -1.84
C GLU A 120 -10.99 10.35 -1.24
N MET A 121 -12.05 10.81 -1.91
CA MET A 121 -12.84 11.99 -1.52
C MET A 121 -13.96 11.66 -0.53
N ASN A 122 -14.39 10.40 -0.45
CA ASN A 122 -15.56 9.98 0.33
C ASN A 122 -15.13 9.07 1.49
N ASP A 123 -14.85 9.66 2.66
CA ASP A 123 -14.53 8.91 3.87
C ASP A 123 -15.73 8.08 4.35
N LEU A 124 -15.55 6.77 4.39
CA LEU A 124 -16.56 5.80 4.82
C LEU A 124 -16.45 5.42 6.30
N ALA A 125 -15.42 5.89 7.03
CA ALA A 125 -15.13 5.43 8.39
C ALA A 125 -16.27 5.72 9.39
N GLY A 126 -17.04 6.80 9.17
CA GLY A 126 -18.17 7.16 10.01
C GLY A 126 -19.45 6.35 9.80
N LYS A 127 -19.48 5.45 8.81
CA LYS A 127 -20.67 4.66 8.50
C LYS A 127 -20.69 3.36 9.31
N PRO A 128 -21.80 3.01 10.00
CA PRO A 128 -21.88 1.79 10.81
C PRO A 128 -21.55 0.51 10.03
N GLU A 129 -21.98 0.42 8.77
CA GLU A 129 -21.72 -0.71 7.88
C GLU A 129 -20.24 -0.88 7.52
N SER A 130 -19.40 0.12 7.72
CA SER A 130 -17.97 0.07 7.45
C SER A 130 -17.16 -0.61 8.57
N LEU A 131 -17.71 -0.72 9.77
CA LEU A 131 -16.99 -1.24 10.92
C LEU A 131 -16.38 -2.64 10.71
N PRO A 132 -17.08 -3.62 10.12
CA PRO A 132 -16.49 -4.94 9.84
C PRO A 132 -15.29 -4.86 8.87
N ILE A 133 -15.38 -3.96 7.88
CA ILE A 133 -14.30 -3.74 6.91
C ILE A 133 -13.08 -3.12 7.61
N ILE A 134 -13.31 -2.09 8.43
CA ILE A 134 -12.25 -1.41 9.21
C ILE A 134 -11.55 -2.42 10.11
N LYS A 135 -12.28 -3.24 10.87
CA LYS A 135 -11.70 -4.25 11.75
C LYS A 135 -10.86 -5.27 10.98
N ARG A 136 -11.33 -5.74 9.83
CA ARG A 136 -10.59 -6.68 8.98
C ARG A 136 -9.29 -6.07 8.46
N LEU A 137 -9.35 -4.83 7.95
CA LEU A 137 -8.17 -4.11 7.49
C LEU A 137 -7.20 -3.82 8.63
N PHE A 138 -7.70 -3.40 9.78
CA PHE A 138 -6.89 -3.16 10.96
C PHE A 138 -6.17 -4.42 11.44
N ALA A 139 -6.86 -5.55 11.48
CA ALA A 139 -6.25 -6.83 11.82
C ALA A 139 -5.12 -7.22 10.85
N ARG A 140 -5.28 -6.96 9.53
CA ARG A 140 -4.19 -7.19 8.56
C ARG A 140 -3.04 -6.20 8.73
N LEU A 141 -3.35 -4.93 9.00
CA LEU A 141 -2.35 -3.91 9.26
C LEU A 141 -1.47 -4.27 10.46
N LEU A 142 -2.06 -4.76 11.55
CA LEU A 142 -1.30 -5.20 12.72
C LEU A 142 -0.35 -6.38 12.42
N LYS A 143 -0.73 -7.29 11.52
CA LYS A 143 0.17 -8.36 11.07
C LYS A 143 1.32 -7.80 10.25
N LEU A 144 1.01 -6.87 9.33
CA LEU A 144 2.02 -6.19 8.52
C LEU A 144 3.01 -5.39 9.38
N GLN A 145 2.57 -4.76 10.48
CA GLN A 145 3.47 -4.13 11.44
C GLN A 145 4.51 -5.13 11.98
N VAL A 146 4.07 -6.30 12.39
CA VAL A 146 4.98 -7.36 12.88
C VAL A 146 5.92 -7.81 11.77
N GLU A 147 5.40 -8.06 10.57
CA GLU A 147 6.16 -8.49 9.41
C GLU A 147 7.25 -7.48 9.00
N THR A 148 6.98 -6.17 9.18
CA THR A 148 7.89 -5.07 8.81
C THR A 148 8.71 -4.50 9.97
N GLY A 149 8.57 -5.06 11.18
CA GLY A 149 9.27 -4.57 12.38
C GLY A 149 8.81 -3.18 12.85
N ASP A 150 7.58 -2.78 12.54
CA ASP A 150 7.02 -1.50 12.98
C ASP A 150 6.44 -1.63 14.40
N GLU A 151 7.02 -0.89 15.34
CA GLU A 151 6.71 -0.95 16.78
C GLU A 151 5.70 0.10 17.26
N LEU A 152 5.10 0.89 16.34
CA LEU A 152 4.13 1.92 16.72
C LEU A 152 2.89 1.31 17.39
N ASP A 153 2.57 1.75 18.61
CA ASP A 153 1.44 1.21 19.38
C ASP A 153 0.09 1.66 18.82
N LEU A 154 -0.42 0.92 17.85
CA LEU A 154 -1.77 1.13 17.33
C LEU A 154 -2.85 0.43 18.15
N LYS A 155 -2.50 -0.64 18.89
CA LYS A 155 -3.48 -1.42 19.66
C LYS A 155 -4.10 -0.62 20.79
N SER A 156 -3.27 0.13 21.52
CA SER A 156 -3.75 0.98 22.60
C SER A 156 -4.62 2.13 22.08
N VAL A 157 -4.20 2.77 20.96
CA VAL A 157 -4.93 3.90 20.38
C VAL A 157 -6.28 3.47 19.79
N TYR A 158 -6.34 2.29 19.16
CA TYR A 158 -7.53 1.79 18.45
C TYR A 158 -8.09 0.52 19.09
N ALA A 159 -8.12 0.43 20.42
CA ALA A 159 -8.59 -0.74 21.16
C ALA A 159 -10.01 -1.17 20.77
N SER A 160 -10.87 -0.25 20.36
CA SER A 160 -12.24 -0.54 19.88
C SER A 160 -12.29 -1.26 18.53
N LEU A 161 -11.19 -1.33 17.81
CA LEU A 161 -11.09 -2.02 16.52
C LEU A 161 -10.57 -3.46 16.65
N LEU A 162 -10.19 -3.89 17.83
CA LEU A 162 -9.74 -5.26 18.14
C LEU A 162 -10.89 -6.27 18.17
#